data_97d93c9aef39c017590380a51cfb2c1a
#
_entry.id   97d93c9aef39c017590380a51cfb2c1a
#
_cell.length_a   1.000
_cell.length_b   1.000
_cell.length_c   1.000
_cell.angle_alpha   90.00
_cell.angle_beta   90.00
_cell.angle_gamma   90.00
#
_symmetry.space_group_name_H-M   'P 1'
#
loop_
_entity.id
_entity.type
_entity.pdbx_description
1 polymer ?
#
loop_
_entity_poly.entity_id
_entity_poly.type
_entity_poly.pdbx_seq_one_letter_code
_entity_poly.pdbx_strand_id
1 'polypeptide(L)'
;DGVTIQDSLYAIAHLSDIHANVKVGISFVSMEKAQQNVCPETFDGQLSNLRKAWNEKLSKIEITGTDKQKRMFYTGIYHTMLMPVDKSGENPHFSATPYYDDYYAIWDTYRTSMPLLTLIDEDRQRDMVNSLLNIYEHDGYMPDARSGNWNGRTQGGSNAEIVIADAFAKGMEGINYELALQAMIKDAEVPPMDVDSDSLLDSALRESLAAERHGRGGLKEYNS
;
A
#
# COMPACT_ATOMS: atom_id res chain seq x y z
N ASP A 1 26.48 29.68 -1.69
CA ASP A 1 25.52 28.57 -1.87
C ASP A 1 24.15 29.17 -2.16
N GLY A 2 23.54 28.77 -3.24
CA GLY A 2 22.22 29.25 -3.65
C GLY A 2 21.36 28.11 -4.18
N VAL A 3 20.04 28.31 -4.14
CA VAL A 3 19.08 27.37 -4.74
C VAL A 3 18.32 28.12 -5.82
N THR A 4 18.25 27.55 -7.01
CA THR A 4 17.41 28.02 -8.10
C THR A 4 16.24 27.07 -8.29
N ILE A 5 15.02 27.59 -8.24
CA ILE A 5 13.79 26.84 -8.51
C ILE A 5 13.30 27.24 -9.90
N GLN A 6 12.99 26.28 -10.76
CA GLN A 6 12.48 26.55 -12.09
C GLN A 6 11.14 25.83 -12.30
N ASP A 7 10.10 26.60 -12.62
CA ASP A 7 8.75 26.17 -12.98
C ASP A 7 8.10 25.21 -11.98
N SER A 8 8.52 25.24 -10.72
CA SER A 8 8.10 24.32 -9.65
C SER A 8 8.35 22.81 -9.95
N LEU A 9 9.12 22.51 -10.99
CA LEU A 9 9.40 21.15 -11.44
C LEU A 9 10.72 20.59 -10.90
N TYR A 10 11.69 21.47 -10.73
CA TYR A 10 12.99 21.10 -10.20
C TYR A 10 13.68 22.24 -9.46
N ALA A 11 14.59 21.89 -8.58
CA ALA A 11 15.46 22.82 -7.89
C ALA A 11 16.93 22.45 -8.14
N ILE A 12 17.75 23.45 -8.40
CA ILE A 12 19.20 23.29 -8.57
C ILE A 12 19.87 23.90 -7.34
N ALA A 13 20.61 23.07 -6.59
CA ALA A 13 21.45 23.53 -5.50
C ALA A 13 22.89 23.74 -6.01
N HIS A 14 23.42 24.94 -5.85
CA HIS A 14 24.81 25.25 -6.14
C HIS A 14 25.64 25.03 -4.88
N LEU A 15 26.56 24.09 -4.95
CA LEU A 15 27.40 23.68 -3.81
C LEU A 15 28.82 24.19 -4.00
N SER A 16 29.42 24.64 -2.92
CA SER A 16 30.83 25.08 -2.91
C SER A 16 31.82 23.91 -2.78
N ASP A 17 31.34 22.74 -2.37
CA ASP A 17 32.17 21.53 -2.21
C ASP A 17 31.68 20.43 -3.18
N ILE A 18 32.58 19.54 -3.56
CA ILE A 18 32.31 18.34 -4.34
C ILE A 18 31.61 17.24 -3.52
N HIS A 19 31.66 17.35 -2.19
CA HIS A 19 31.00 16.44 -1.25
C HIS A 19 29.87 17.16 -0.52
N ALA A 20 28.67 16.60 -0.61
CA ALA A 20 27.51 17.13 0.09
C ALA A 20 26.68 16.02 0.74
N ASN A 21 26.18 16.30 1.94
CA ASN A 21 25.15 15.47 2.55
C ASN A 21 23.78 16.10 2.23
N VAL A 22 22.93 15.32 1.58
CA VAL A 22 21.59 15.74 1.22
C VAL A 22 20.58 14.96 2.05
N LYS A 23 19.62 15.66 2.66
CA LYS A 23 18.48 15.08 3.35
C LYS A 23 17.21 15.50 2.61
N VAL A 24 16.34 14.53 2.33
CA VAL A 24 15.09 14.74 1.60
C VAL A 24 13.92 14.30 2.47
N GLY A 25 12.92 15.15 2.59
CA GLY A 25 11.62 14.84 3.15
C GLY A 25 10.56 14.91 2.04
N ILE A 26 9.65 13.96 2.04
CA ILE A 26 8.54 13.89 1.08
C ILE A 26 7.25 13.79 1.86
N SER A 27 6.20 14.47 1.39
CA SER A 27 4.84 14.30 1.88
C SER A 27 3.84 14.48 0.75
N PHE A 28 2.73 13.76 0.83
CA PHE A 28 1.57 13.93 -0.05
C PHE A 28 0.55 14.93 0.51
N VAL A 29 0.77 15.42 1.74
CA VAL A 29 -0.19 16.27 2.46
C VAL A 29 0.19 17.74 2.40
N SER A 30 1.44 18.09 2.78
CA SER A 30 1.89 19.49 2.76
C SER A 30 3.42 19.61 2.78
N MET A 31 3.91 20.82 2.49
CA MET A 31 5.32 21.16 2.59
C MET A 31 5.83 21.10 4.03
N GLU A 32 5.02 21.54 4.99
CA GLU A 32 5.34 21.49 6.43
C GLU A 32 5.51 20.05 6.89
N LYS A 33 4.64 19.15 6.40
CA LYS A 33 4.75 17.74 6.68
C LYS A 33 5.99 17.11 6.03
N ALA A 34 6.31 17.50 4.79
CA ALA A 34 7.54 17.06 4.12
C ALA A 34 8.78 17.49 4.92
N GLN A 35 8.77 18.70 5.48
CA GLN A 35 9.86 19.18 6.34
C GLN A 35 9.97 18.38 7.63
N GLN A 36 8.85 18.01 8.25
CA GLN A 36 8.83 17.16 9.44
C GLN A 36 9.35 15.75 9.15
N ASN A 37 9.15 15.25 7.94
CA ASN A 37 9.61 13.94 7.49
C ASN A 37 11.11 13.89 7.16
N VAL A 38 11.81 15.03 7.16
CA VAL A 38 13.26 15.04 7.02
C VAL A 38 13.89 14.40 8.26
N CYS A 39 14.51 13.23 8.06
CA CYS A 39 15.16 12.53 9.15
C CYS A 39 16.32 13.36 9.75
N PRO A 40 16.33 13.62 11.06
CA PRO A 40 17.36 14.43 11.71
C PRO A 40 18.71 13.70 11.81
N GLU A 41 18.71 12.37 11.78
CA GLU A 41 19.89 11.55 12.02
C GLU A 41 20.94 11.66 10.91
N THR A 42 22.16 11.25 11.22
CA THR A 42 23.23 11.10 10.23
C THR A 42 22.97 9.91 9.32
N PHE A 43 23.64 9.84 8.18
CA PHE A 43 23.55 8.70 7.26
C PHE A 43 23.87 7.37 7.98
N ASP A 44 24.94 7.32 8.77
CA ASP A 44 25.33 6.11 9.49
C ASP A 44 24.33 5.73 10.58
N GLY A 45 23.71 6.72 11.24
CA GLY A 45 22.63 6.50 12.19
C GLY A 45 21.42 5.88 11.51
N GLN A 46 20.99 6.44 10.39
CA GLN A 46 19.87 5.91 9.60
C GLN A 46 20.15 4.49 9.07
N LEU A 47 21.37 4.25 8.57
CA LEU A 47 21.78 2.93 8.09
C LEU A 47 21.76 1.89 9.22
N SER A 48 22.23 2.27 10.41
CA SER A 48 22.19 1.40 11.58
C SER A 48 20.78 1.04 11.99
N ASN A 49 19.88 2.03 12.05
CA ASN A 49 18.47 1.84 12.39
C ASN A 49 17.74 0.99 11.35
N LEU A 50 17.98 1.23 10.07
CA LEU A 50 17.41 0.44 8.99
C LEU A 50 17.85 -1.03 9.06
N ARG A 51 19.13 -1.28 9.29
CA ARG A 51 19.64 -2.64 9.48
C ARG A 51 19.02 -3.33 10.67
N LYS A 52 18.87 -2.62 11.79
CA LYS A 52 18.19 -3.15 12.98
C LYS A 52 16.75 -3.52 12.68
N ALA A 53 15.98 -2.63 12.08
CA ALA A 53 14.58 -2.86 11.74
C ALA A 53 14.41 -4.07 10.80
N TRP A 54 15.23 -4.18 9.75
CA TRP A 54 15.17 -5.34 8.85
C TRP A 54 15.62 -6.64 9.52
N ASN A 55 16.65 -6.61 10.36
CA ASN A 55 17.08 -7.81 11.10
C ASN A 55 15.97 -8.29 12.04
N GLU A 56 15.27 -7.39 12.71
CA GLU A 56 14.13 -7.73 13.56
C GLU A 56 13.01 -8.40 12.78
N LYS A 57 12.66 -7.89 11.61
CA LYS A 57 11.63 -8.48 10.75
C LYS A 57 12.05 -9.83 10.14
N LEU A 58 13.27 -9.92 9.63
CA LEU A 58 13.76 -11.13 8.95
C LEU A 58 14.08 -12.27 9.92
N SER A 59 14.46 -11.96 11.16
CA SER A 59 14.79 -12.97 12.17
C SER A 59 13.57 -13.73 12.75
N LYS A 60 12.36 -13.35 12.35
CA LYS A 60 11.14 -14.09 12.75
C LYS A 60 11.11 -15.52 12.22
N ILE A 61 11.87 -15.82 11.18
CA ILE A 61 12.06 -17.17 10.66
C ILE A 61 13.55 -17.46 10.57
N GLU A 62 13.99 -18.51 11.22
CA GLU A 62 15.36 -19.01 11.11
C GLU A 62 15.40 -20.26 10.24
N ILE A 63 16.34 -20.30 9.28
CA ILE A 63 16.57 -21.46 8.44
C ILE A 63 17.99 -21.96 8.53
N THR A 64 18.15 -23.28 8.38
CA THR A 64 19.45 -23.92 8.18
C THR A 64 19.67 -24.17 6.70
N GLY A 65 20.90 -24.03 6.25
CA GLY A 65 21.26 -24.24 4.85
C GLY A 65 22.54 -23.53 4.46
N THR A 66 22.91 -23.65 3.19
CA THR A 66 24.06 -22.93 2.60
C THR A 66 23.80 -21.43 2.55
N ASP A 67 24.83 -20.62 2.45
CA ASP A 67 24.72 -19.17 2.33
C ASP A 67 23.87 -18.74 1.12
N LYS A 68 23.96 -19.49 0.02
CA LYS A 68 23.11 -19.25 -1.16
C LYS A 68 21.62 -19.46 -0.84
N GLN A 69 21.28 -20.55 -0.16
CA GLN A 69 19.89 -20.86 0.22
C GLN A 69 19.36 -19.83 1.21
N LYS A 70 20.15 -19.48 2.22
CA LYS A 70 19.78 -18.42 3.19
C LYS A 70 19.53 -17.09 2.50
N ARG A 71 20.43 -16.69 1.59
CA ARG A 71 20.27 -15.45 0.83
C ARG A 71 19.00 -15.45 -0.01
N MET A 72 18.71 -16.54 -0.74
CA MET A 72 17.50 -16.65 -1.54
C MET A 72 16.24 -16.56 -0.66
N PHE A 73 16.21 -17.26 0.46
CA PHE A 73 15.08 -17.28 1.38
C PHE A 73 14.82 -15.88 1.97
N TYR A 74 15.82 -15.26 2.59
CA TYR A 74 15.65 -13.95 3.20
C TYR A 74 15.39 -12.83 2.19
N THR A 75 15.90 -12.94 0.96
CA THR A 75 15.51 -12.04 -0.12
C THR A 75 14.02 -12.20 -0.48
N GLY A 76 13.53 -13.43 -0.50
CA GLY A 76 12.10 -13.70 -0.69
C GLY A 76 11.24 -13.06 0.41
N ILE A 77 11.57 -13.30 1.68
CA ILE A 77 10.86 -12.68 2.82
C ILE A 77 10.94 -11.14 2.76
N TYR A 78 12.10 -10.58 2.46
CA TYR A 78 12.26 -9.14 2.27
C TYR A 78 11.28 -8.59 1.22
N HIS A 79 11.18 -9.24 0.06
CA HIS A 79 10.27 -8.81 -1.01
C HIS A 79 8.80 -8.87 -0.60
N THR A 80 8.37 -9.84 0.21
CA THR A 80 6.98 -9.92 0.69
C THR A 80 6.60 -8.75 1.62
N MET A 81 7.58 -8.06 2.18
CA MET A 81 7.38 -6.96 3.12
C MET A 81 7.55 -5.57 2.50
N LEU A 82 7.85 -5.45 1.20
CA LEU A 82 8.05 -4.15 0.56
C LEU A 82 6.72 -3.41 0.34
N MET A 83 5.66 -4.13 0.05
CA MET A 83 4.33 -3.59 -0.23
C MET A 83 3.25 -4.44 0.44
N PRO A 84 2.13 -3.86 0.84
CA PRO A 84 1.80 -2.43 0.89
C PRO A 84 2.65 -1.66 1.92
N VAL A 85 2.69 -0.34 1.78
CA VAL A 85 3.51 0.56 2.63
C VAL A 85 2.61 1.27 3.63
N ASP A 86 3.03 1.31 4.89
CA ASP A 86 2.40 2.17 5.90
C ASP A 86 2.63 3.64 5.52
N LYS A 87 1.54 4.32 5.17
CA LYS A 87 1.48 5.75 4.84
C LYS A 87 0.53 6.49 5.79
N SER A 88 0.41 6.03 7.03
CA SER A 88 -0.41 6.70 8.04
C SER A 88 -0.01 8.17 8.17
N GLY A 89 -0.98 9.07 8.03
CA GLY A 89 -0.76 10.52 8.02
C GLY A 89 -0.22 11.10 6.71
N GLU A 90 -0.14 10.32 5.63
CA GLU A 90 0.31 10.76 4.30
C GLU A 90 -0.78 10.64 3.22
N ASN A 91 -2.03 10.43 3.61
CA ASN A 91 -3.14 10.47 2.67
C ASN A 91 -3.74 11.89 2.60
N PRO A 92 -3.74 12.55 1.44
CA PRO A 92 -4.29 13.90 1.29
C PRO A 92 -5.82 13.95 1.22
N HIS A 93 -6.50 12.82 1.04
CA HIS A 93 -7.94 12.76 0.79
C HIS A 93 -8.75 12.55 2.08
N PHE A 94 -8.22 11.73 3.00
CA PHE A 94 -8.83 11.48 4.30
C PHE A 94 -7.79 11.11 5.35
N SER A 95 -8.15 11.29 6.62
CA SER A 95 -7.29 10.91 7.75
C SER A 95 -7.74 9.57 8.31
N ALA A 96 -6.88 8.56 8.23
CA ALA A 96 -7.09 7.26 8.86
C ALA A 96 -5.77 6.72 9.41
N THR A 97 -5.88 5.93 10.47
CA THR A 97 -4.76 5.20 11.07
C THR A 97 -5.29 3.88 11.62
N PRO A 98 -4.77 2.74 11.18
CA PRO A 98 -3.70 2.59 10.18
C PRO A 98 -4.13 2.96 8.75
N TYR A 99 -3.20 3.44 7.95
CA TYR A 99 -3.39 3.65 6.53
C TYR A 99 -2.22 3.06 5.74
N TYR A 100 -2.51 2.05 4.95
CA TYR A 100 -1.57 1.44 4.01
C TYR A 100 -1.95 1.80 2.59
N ASP A 101 -0.94 2.04 1.77
CA ASP A 101 -1.08 2.27 0.34
C ASP A 101 -0.12 1.36 -0.43
N ASP A 102 -0.12 1.44 -1.76
CA ASP A 102 0.69 0.56 -2.62
C ASP A 102 0.33 -0.92 -2.44
N TYR A 103 -0.97 -1.24 -2.36
CA TYR A 103 -1.45 -2.63 -2.41
C TYR A 103 -1.20 -3.30 -3.76
N TYR A 104 -0.74 -2.62 -4.70
CA TYR A 104 -0.32 -2.85 -6.06
C TYR A 104 -1.08 -3.95 -6.81
N ALA A 105 -1.08 -5.18 -6.30
CA ALA A 105 -1.72 -6.34 -6.91
C ALA A 105 -2.20 -7.31 -5.82
N ILE A 106 -3.39 -7.07 -5.26
CA ILE A 106 -3.95 -7.96 -4.24
C ILE A 106 -4.21 -9.35 -4.85
N TRP A 107 -4.57 -9.43 -6.14
CA TRP A 107 -4.75 -10.69 -6.88
C TRP A 107 -3.51 -11.61 -6.91
N ASP A 108 -2.31 -11.08 -6.67
CA ASP A 108 -1.09 -11.87 -6.50
C ASP A 108 -0.80 -12.14 -5.03
N THR A 109 -0.89 -11.12 -4.17
CA THR A 109 -0.40 -11.19 -2.79
C THR A 109 -1.32 -11.97 -1.85
N TYR A 110 -2.63 -12.05 -2.14
CA TYR A 110 -3.59 -12.78 -1.30
C TYR A 110 -3.30 -14.28 -1.21
N ARG A 111 -2.63 -14.86 -2.20
CA ARG A 111 -2.39 -16.31 -2.28
C ARG A 111 -1.33 -16.78 -1.29
N THR A 112 -0.27 -16.01 -1.10
CA THR A 112 0.89 -16.45 -0.31
C THR A 112 1.45 -15.37 0.60
N SER A 113 1.71 -14.16 0.11
CA SER A 113 2.37 -13.11 0.88
C SER A 113 1.55 -12.66 2.08
N MET A 114 0.27 -12.34 1.89
CA MET A 114 -0.61 -11.92 3.00
C MET A 114 -0.90 -13.04 3.99
N PRO A 115 -1.22 -14.28 3.57
CA PRO A 115 -1.31 -15.42 4.48
C PRO A 115 -0.02 -15.71 5.26
N LEU A 116 1.15 -15.49 4.66
CA LEU A 116 2.43 -15.61 5.36
C LEU A 116 2.57 -14.52 6.43
N LEU A 117 2.25 -13.27 6.10
CA LEU A 117 2.30 -12.15 7.06
C LEU A 117 1.38 -12.37 8.24
N THR A 118 0.21 -12.98 8.05
CA THR A 118 -0.67 -13.39 9.16
C THR A 118 0.04 -14.28 10.17
N LEU A 119 1.02 -15.09 9.73
CA LEU A 119 1.75 -16.01 10.61
C LEU A 119 3.00 -15.37 11.25
N ILE A 120 3.67 -14.46 10.55
CA ILE A 120 4.98 -13.96 10.97
C ILE A 120 4.97 -12.49 11.39
N ASP A 121 3.96 -11.72 10.99
CA ASP A 121 3.81 -10.29 11.31
C ASP A 121 2.33 -9.92 11.42
N GLU A 122 1.66 -10.55 12.39
CA GLU A 122 0.22 -10.45 12.60
C GLU A 122 -0.26 -9.01 12.78
N ASP A 123 0.47 -8.21 13.54
CA ASP A 123 0.10 -6.79 13.76
C ASP A 123 0.06 -6.01 12.45
N ARG A 124 1.08 -6.18 11.61
CA ARG A 124 1.10 -5.56 10.29
C ARG A 124 -0.03 -6.05 9.40
N GLN A 125 -0.32 -7.35 9.40
CA GLN A 125 -1.42 -7.90 8.59
C GLN A 125 -2.78 -7.37 9.05
N ARG A 126 -2.98 -7.26 10.36
CA ARG A 126 -4.17 -6.63 10.96
C ARG A 126 -4.33 -5.18 10.51
N ASP A 127 -3.25 -4.42 10.58
CA ASP A 127 -3.24 -3.02 10.16
C ASP A 127 -3.53 -2.87 8.67
N MET A 128 -3.01 -3.76 7.83
CA MET A 128 -3.32 -3.77 6.40
C MET A 128 -4.81 -4.06 6.14
N VAL A 129 -5.39 -5.03 6.86
CA VAL A 129 -6.84 -5.32 6.76
C VAL A 129 -7.67 -4.14 7.24
N ASN A 130 -7.34 -3.56 8.38
CA ASN A 130 -8.03 -2.36 8.88
C ASN A 130 -7.89 -1.18 7.92
N SER A 131 -6.76 -1.04 7.24
CA SER A 131 -6.58 -0.02 6.21
C SER A 131 -7.50 -0.24 5.00
N LEU A 132 -7.73 -1.49 4.57
CA LEU A 132 -8.73 -1.79 3.52
C LEU A 132 -10.14 -1.36 3.94
N LEU A 133 -10.51 -1.56 5.20
CA LEU A 133 -11.79 -1.12 5.74
C LEU A 133 -11.87 0.41 5.84
N ASN A 134 -10.81 1.08 6.26
CA ASN A 134 -10.74 2.55 6.25
C ASN A 134 -10.90 3.12 4.83
N ILE A 135 -10.29 2.47 3.84
CA ILE A 135 -10.47 2.86 2.43
C ILE A 135 -11.93 2.67 2.00
N TYR A 136 -12.54 1.55 2.36
CA TYR A 136 -13.95 1.30 2.09
C TYR A 136 -14.87 2.37 2.70
N GLU A 137 -14.64 2.76 3.95
CA GLU A 137 -15.46 3.78 4.62
C GLU A 137 -15.38 5.14 3.94
N HIS A 138 -14.22 5.49 3.37
CA HIS A 138 -13.98 6.80 2.76
C HIS A 138 -14.25 6.82 1.26
N ASP A 139 -13.79 5.80 0.53
CA ASP A 139 -13.93 5.73 -0.93
C ASP A 139 -15.19 4.95 -1.33
N GLY A 140 -15.85 4.30 -0.37
CA GLY A 140 -17.08 3.53 -0.56
C GLY A 140 -16.88 2.18 -1.22
N TYR A 141 -15.63 1.72 -1.45
CA TYR A 141 -15.29 0.48 -2.10
C TYR A 141 -13.89 -0.01 -1.69
N MET A 142 -13.69 -1.33 -1.55
CA MET A 142 -12.36 -1.86 -1.29
C MET A 142 -11.53 -1.95 -2.58
N PRO A 143 -10.22 -1.68 -2.55
CA PRO A 143 -9.40 -1.72 -3.75
C PRO A 143 -8.96 -3.14 -4.12
N ASP A 144 -8.85 -3.42 -5.40
CA ASP A 144 -8.07 -4.54 -5.94
C ASP A 144 -6.58 -4.22 -6.05
N ALA A 145 -6.32 -2.99 -6.41
CA ALA A 145 -5.02 -2.37 -6.43
C ALA A 145 -5.16 -0.93 -5.96
N ARG A 146 -4.15 -0.43 -5.27
CA ARG A 146 -4.09 0.94 -4.82
C ARG A 146 -2.66 1.43 -4.86
N SER A 147 -2.44 2.60 -5.43
CA SER A 147 -1.14 3.26 -5.47
C SER A 147 -1.31 4.76 -5.59
N GLY A 148 -0.43 5.53 -4.92
CA GLY A 148 -0.49 6.99 -4.95
C GLY A 148 -1.76 7.57 -4.31
N ASN A 149 -2.32 6.88 -3.33
CA ASN A 149 -3.57 7.21 -2.64
C ASN A 149 -4.86 7.08 -3.49
N TRP A 150 -4.79 6.36 -4.63
CA TRP A 150 -5.93 6.11 -5.51
C TRP A 150 -6.14 4.63 -5.78
N ASN A 151 -7.40 4.22 -5.88
CA ASN A 151 -7.75 2.86 -6.26
C ASN A 151 -7.40 2.63 -7.73
N GLY A 152 -6.70 1.54 -8.01
CA GLY A 152 -6.34 1.12 -9.35
C GLY A 152 -7.57 0.63 -10.14
N ARG A 153 -7.44 0.70 -11.47
CA ARG A 153 -8.54 0.42 -12.40
C ARG A 153 -8.28 -0.77 -13.31
N THR A 154 -7.16 -1.45 -13.15
CA THR A 154 -6.72 -2.45 -14.11
C THR A 154 -6.53 -3.79 -13.46
N GLN A 155 -6.89 -4.84 -14.18
CA GLN A 155 -6.63 -6.26 -13.92
C GLN A 155 -7.07 -6.76 -12.54
N GLY A 156 -7.37 -8.01 -12.44
CA GLY A 156 -7.75 -8.65 -11.20
C GLY A 156 -9.25 -8.64 -10.97
N GLY A 157 -9.66 -8.90 -9.79
CA GLY A 157 -11.02 -8.97 -9.30
C GLY A 157 -11.05 -8.60 -7.83
N SER A 158 -12.15 -8.82 -7.18
CA SER A 158 -12.34 -8.54 -5.76
C SER A 158 -11.56 -9.54 -4.91
N ASN A 159 -10.31 -9.25 -4.59
CA ASN A 159 -9.45 -10.14 -3.82
C ASN A 159 -9.21 -9.65 -2.38
N ALA A 160 -9.57 -8.41 -2.05
CA ALA A 160 -9.54 -7.90 -0.68
C ALA A 160 -10.42 -8.75 0.24
N GLU A 161 -11.55 -9.23 -0.26
CA GLU A 161 -12.49 -10.10 0.45
C GLU A 161 -11.82 -11.41 0.88
N ILE A 162 -10.99 -11.98 0.02
CA ILE A 162 -10.27 -13.23 0.32
C ILE A 162 -9.24 -12.99 1.43
N VAL A 163 -8.56 -11.85 1.41
CA VAL A 163 -7.61 -11.45 2.46
C VAL A 163 -8.32 -11.32 3.81
N ILE A 164 -9.49 -10.70 3.82
CA ILE A 164 -10.29 -10.52 5.05
C ILE A 164 -10.84 -11.87 5.52
N ALA A 165 -11.35 -12.69 4.61
CA ALA A 165 -11.86 -14.03 4.93
C ALA A 165 -10.76 -14.93 5.51
N ASP A 166 -9.54 -14.84 4.99
CA ASP A 166 -8.38 -15.56 5.52
C ASP A 166 -8.03 -15.10 6.94
N ALA A 167 -8.04 -13.78 7.19
CA ALA A 167 -7.81 -13.21 8.53
C ALA A 167 -8.90 -13.68 9.53
N PHE A 168 -10.16 -13.67 9.12
CA PHE A 168 -11.27 -14.18 9.92
C PHE A 168 -11.12 -15.67 10.25
N ALA A 169 -10.85 -16.48 9.23
CA ALA A 169 -10.70 -17.93 9.39
C ALA A 169 -9.54 -18.32 10.31
N LYS A 170 -8.50 -17.47 10.38
CA LYS A 170 -7.36 -17.63 11.27
C LYS A 170 -7.57 -17.04 12.66
N GLY A 171 -8.75 -16.45 12.92
CA GLY A 171 -9.10 -15.89 14.23
C GLY A 171 -8.36 -14.60 14.57
N MET A 172 -7.95 -13.82 13.58
CA MET A 172 -7.27 -12.55 13.81
C MET A 172 -8.19 -11.57 14.55
N GLU A 173 -7.76 -11.09 15.69
CA GLU A 173 -8.51 -10.13 16.50
C GLU A 173 -8.22 -8.68 16.10
N GLY A 174 -9.08 -7.73 16.54
CA GLY A 174 -8.86 -6.30 16.32
C GLY A 174 -9.28 -5.81 14.93
N ILE A 175 -10.14 -6.56 14.24
CA ILE A 175 -10.75 -6.21 12.96
C ILE A 175 -12.27 -6.10 13.17
N ASN A 176 -12.89 -5.07 12.57
CA ASN A 176 -14.34 -4.94 12.54
C ASN A 176 -14.92 -5.83 11.44
N TYR A 177 -15.18 -7.09 11.76
CA TYR A 177 -15.69 -8.08 10.79
C TYR A 177 -17.15 -7.83 10.36
N GLU A 178 -17.93 -7.08 11.12
CA GLU A 178 -19.26 -6.66 10.70
C GLU A 178 -19.18 -5.63 9.57
N LEU A 179 -18.31 -4.63 9.71
CA LEU A 179 -18.00 -3.68 8.65
C LEU A 179 -17.37 -4.39 7.44
N ALA A 180 -16.45 -5.33 7.69
CA ALA A 180 -15.82 -6.12 6.66
C ALA A 180 -16.85 -6.90 5.82
N LEU A 181 -17.82 -7.55 6.46
CA LEU A 181 -18.89 -8.26 5.76
C LEU A 181 -19.74 -7.30 4.90
N GLN A 182 -20.06 -6.11 5.39
CA GLN A 182 -20.76 -5.09 4.62
C GLN A 182 -19.97 -4.66 3.37
N ALA A 183 -18.66 -4.42 3.53
CA ALA A 183 -17.77 -4.10 2.42
C ALA A 183 -17.72 -5.23 1.38
N MET A 184 -17.54 -6.47 1.82
CA MET A 184 -17.50 -7.65 0.96
C MET A 184 -18.80 -7.87 0.18
N ILE A 185 -19.96 -7.69 0.82
CA ILE A 185 -21.28 -7.79 0.17
C ILE A 185 -21.40 -6.69 -0.88
N LYS A 186 -20.99 -5.47 -0.56
CA LYS A 186 -21.04 -4.36 -1.50
C LYS A 186 -20.17 -4.61 -2.73
N ASP A 187 -18.94 -5.04 -2.52
CA ASP A 187 -18.02 -5.36 -3.62
C ASP A 187 -18.52 -6.51 -4.49
N ALA A 188 -19.25 -7.48 -3.90
CA ALA A 188 -19.83 -8.60 -4.62
C ALA A 188 -21.11 -8.24 -5.40
N GLU A 189 -21.90 -7.30 -4.91
CA GLU A 189 -23.27 -7.04 -5.43
C GLU A 189 -23.38 -5.72 -6.22
N VAL A 190 -22.50 -4.76 -5.94
CA VAL A 190 -22.55 -3.42 -6.53
C VAL A 190 -21.30 -3.19 -7.36
N PRO A 191 -21.43 -2.98 -8.68
CA PRO A 191 -20.27 -2.61 -9.49
C PRO A 191 -19.60 -1.34 -8.95
N PRO A 192 -18.25 -1.25 -8.99
CA PRO A 192 -17.57 -0.05 -8.56
C PRO A 192 -18.01 1.13 -9.42
N MET A 193 -18.57 2.15 -8.78
CA MET A 193 -18.86 3.41 -9.45
C MET A 193 -17.53 4.08 -9.84
N ASP A 194 -17.55 4.78 -10.96
CA ASP A 194 -16.41 5.57 -11.40
C ASP A 194 -16.27 6.80 -10.49
N VAL A 195 -15.69 6.60 -9.31
CA VAL A 195 -15.49 7.66 -8.32
C VAL A 195 -14.36 8.59 -8.73
N ASP A 196 -13.52 8.16 -9.65
CA ASP A 196 -12.49 9.01 -10.21
C ASP A 196 -13.09 9.86 -11.34
N SER A 197 -13.59 11.00 -10.99
CA SER A 197 -13.83 12.08 -11.94
C SER A 197 -12.48 12.59 -12.47
N ASP A 198 -11.70 11.73 -13.11
CA ASP A 198 -10.56 12.23 -13.86
C ASP A 198 -11.12 13.02 -15.05
N SER A 199 -11.13 14.34 -14.85
CA SER A 199 -11.63 15.31 -15.82
C SER A 199 -10.87 15.28 -17.15
N LEU A 200 -9.79 14.50 -17.22
CA LEU A 200 -8.93 14.35 -18.39
C LEU A 200 -9.37 13.21 -19.33
N LEU A 201 -10.27 12.33 -18.89
CA LEU A 201 -10.76 11.25 -19.74
C LEU A 201 -12.00 11.70 -20.51
N ASP A 202 -11.97 11.49 -21.83
CA ASP A 202 -13.11 11.64 -22.72
C ASP A 202 -14.30 10.79 -22.22
N SER A 203 -15.51 11.31 -22.35
CA SER A 203 -16.74 10.62 -21.93
C SER A 203 -16.93 9.24 -22.58
N ALA A 204 -16.52 9.09 -23.83
CA ALA A 204 -16.56 7.81 -24.56
C ALA A 204 -15.60 6.78 -23.98
N LEU A 205 -14.41 7.23 -23.54
CA LEU A 205 -13.42 6.37 -22.89
C LEU A 205 -13.89 5.98 -21.47
N ARG A 206 -14.60 6.88 -20.77
CA ARG A 206 -15.22 6.60 -19.47
C ARG A 206 -16.32 5.53 -19.60
N GLU A 207 -17.22 5.65 -20.60
CA GLU A 207 -18.24 4.65 -20.89
C GLU A 207 -17.64 3.28 -21.24
N SER A 208 -16.60 3.25 -22.07
CA SER A 208 -15.90 2.02 -22.42
C SER A 208 -15.24 1.36 -21.21
N LEU A 209 -14.56 2.14 -20.36
CA LEU A 209 -13.93 1.66 -19.14
C LEU A 209 -14.98 1.22 -18.09
N ALA A 210 -16.11 1.92 -17.98
CA ALA A 210 -17.21 1.52 -17.13
C ALA A 210 -17.82 0.19 -17.59
N ALA A 211 -18.01 0.01 -18.91
CA ALA A 211 -18.51 -1.25 -19.49
C ALA A 211 -17.54 -2.42 -19.24
N GLU A 212 -16.22 -2.19 -19.36
CA GLU A 212 -15.22 -3.21 -19.02
C GLU A 212 -15.24 -3.57 -17.52
N ARG A 213 -15.56 -2.62 -16.65
CA ARG A 213 -15.65 -2.84 -15.21
C ARG A 213 -16.91 -3.58 -14.80
N HIS A 214 -18.03 -3.37 -15.47
CA HIS A 214 -19.24 -4.15 -15.23
C HIS A 214 -19.01 -5.65 -15.42
N GLY A 215 -18.06 -6.04 -16.29
CA GLY A 215 -17.65 -7.42 -16.45
C GLY A 215 -16.63 -7.95 -15.45
N ARG A 216 -16.15 -7.13 -14.49
CA ARG A 216 -15.10 -7.52 -13.54
C ARG A 216 -15.46 -7.26 -12.07
N GLY A 217 -16.56 -6.62 -11.79
CA GLY A 217 -16.83 -5.96 -10.51
C GLY A 217 -17.68 -6.72 -9.51
N GLY A 218 -18.25 -7.85 -9.83
CA GLY A 218 -19.08 -8.57 -8.87
C GLY A 218 -19.04 -10.08 -9.05
N LEU A 219 -19.08 -10.83 -7.96
CA LEU A 219 -19.18 -12.28 -7.99
C LEU A 219 -20.42 -12.77 -8.78
N LYS A 220 -21.46 -11.95 -8.90
CA LYS A 220 -22.65 -12.25 -9.71
C LYS A 220 -22.35 -12.29 -11.21
N GLU A 221 -21.40 -11.52 -11.69
CA GLU A 221 -21.03 -11.48 -13.12
C GLU A 221 -20.03 -12.57 -13.51
N TYR A 222 -19.28 -13.12 -12.54
CA TYR A 222 -18.43 -14.28 -12.77
C TYR A 222 -19.18 -15.61 -12.88
N ASN A 223 -20.43 -15.66 -12.46
CA ASN A 223 -21.28 -16.87 -12.44
C ASN A 223 -22.44 -16.84 -13.44
N SER A 224 -22.49 -15.85 -14.31
CA SER A 224 -23.42 -15.74 -15.44
C SER A 224 -22.68 -15.91 -16.75
#